data_6cf8626f0e5f2f2f13fc967b15d4fe68
#
_entry.id   6cf8626f0e5f2f2f13fc967b15d4fe68
#
_cell.length_a   1.000
_cell.length_b   1.000
_cell.length_c   1.000
_cell.angle_alpha   90.00
_cell.angle_beta   90.00
_cell.angle_gamma   90.00
#
_symmetry.space_group_name_H-M   'P 1'
#
loop_
_entity.id
_entity.type
_entity.pdbx_description
1 polymer ?
#
loop_
_entity_poly.entity_id
_entity_poly.type
_entity_poly.pdbx_seq_one_letter_code
_entity_poly.pdbx_strand_id
1 'polypeptide(L)'
;MFLKREKAKENLIHSIEMERYKLGISRDEMAEKLGLSSGQYKKLIELKTKFVDFYICYKLYKLTGRPLSDLVFDPSTETEIIRRLYKLSDSQIAFISSVVNFELNMKNENSTEKNFVTCMVPVGDLQDGMIWDSCNFEKVDISSYRLKFGDVVDCAVKITSNYLTPVYVINDILLLSFRPPRHGDTAIFINRKNGRAYIRQFLQGTPNILKPLNNFGKTYTFDPNDPDELNEWIRYAVVITKIR
;
A
#
# COMPACT_ATOMS: atom_id res chain seq x y z
N MET A 1 -5.36 -8.76 -10.62
CA MET A 1 -6.46 -9.42 -11.38
C MET A 1 -7.63 -8.45 -11.37
N PHE A 2 -8.00 -7.87 -12.52
CA PHE A 2 -9.13 -6.93 -12.57
C PHE A 2 -10.44 -7.73 -12.54
N LEU A 3 -11.35 -7.29 -11.65
CA LEU A 3 -12.70 -7.86 -11.59
C LEU A 3 -13.38 -7.64 -12.95
N LYS A 4 -13.88 -8.72 -13.57
CA LYS A 4 -14.65 -8.59 -14.80
C LYS A 4 -15.89 -7.75 -14.52
N ARG A 5 -16.26 -6.88 -15.44
CA ARG A 5 -17.36 -5.92 -15.30
C ARG A 5 -18.70 -6.61 -14.93
N GLU A 6 -18.98 -7.75 -15.52
CA GLU A 6 -20.17 -8.55 -15.22
C GLU A 6 -20.16 -9.01 -13.76
N LYS A 7 -19.01 -9.48 -13.26
CA LYS A 7 -18.89 -9.94 -11.87
C LYS A 7 -19.06 -8.82 -10.86
N ALA A 8 -18.51 -7.63 -11.15
CA ALA A 8 -18.71 -6.44 -10.31
C ALA A 8 -20.19 -6.06 -10.21
N LYS A 9 -20.91 -6.15 -11.34
CA LYS A 9 -22.35 -5.89 -11.40
C LYS A 9 -23.16 -6.93 -10.62
N GLU A 10 -22.83 -8.22 -10.77
CA GLU A 10 -23.47 -9.30 -9.99
C GLU A 10 -23.30 -9.09 -8.48
N ASN A 11 -22.07 -8.78 -8.04
CA ASN A 11 -21.76 -8.53 -6.62
C ASN A 11 -22.54 -7.33 -6.07
N LEU A 12 -22.61 -6.24 -6.85
CA LEU A 12 -23.39 -5.06 -6.45
C LEU A 12 -24.87 -5.38 -6.31
N ILE A 13 -25.45 -6.13 -7.24
CA ILE A 13 -26.87 -6.54 -7.19
C ILE A 13 -27.12 -7.47 -6.01
N HIS A 14 -26.22 -8.42 -5.77
CA HIS A 14 -26.27 -9.27 -4.61
C HIS A 14 -26.24 -8.43 -3.29
N SER A 15 -25.36 -7.45 -3.21
CA SER A 15 -25.28 -6.53 -2.07
C SER A 15 -26.57 -5.73 -1.88
N ILE A 16 -27.21 -5.25 -2.95
CA ILE A 16 -28.51 -4.57 -2.90
C ILE A 16 -29.58 -5.48 -2.29
N GLU A 17 -29.71 -6.71 -2.76
CA GLU A 17 -30.70 -7.65 -2.22
C GLU A 17 -30.39 -8.04 -0.77
N MET A 18 -29.13 -8.25 -0.41
CA MET A 18 -28.72 -8.51 0.97
C MET A 18 -29.07 -7.37 1.92
N GLU A 19 -28.83 -6.11 1.51
CA GLU A 19 -29.22 -4.95 2.33
C GLU A 19 -30.74 -4.82 2.44
N ARG A 20 -31.49 -5.11 1.36
CA ARG A 20 -32.94 -5.17 1.40
C ARG A 20 -33.45 -6.18 2.45
N TYR A 21 -32.87 -7.40 2.46
CA TYR A 21 -33.22 -8.44 3.47
C TYR A 21 -32.87 -7.99 4.88
N LYS A 22 -31.72 -7.38 5.11
CA LYS A 22 -31.32 -6.87 6.43
C LYS A 22 -32.29 -5.79 6.95
N LEU A 23 -32.77 -4.94 6.05
CA LEU A 23 -33.72 -3.89 6.37
C LEU A 23 -35.17 -4.42 6.56
N GLY A 24 -35.43 -5.67 6.17
CA GLY A 24 -36.75 -6.26 6.24
C GLY A 24 -37.79 -5.62 5.31
N ILE A 25 -37.34 -4.94 4.23
CA ILE A 25 -38.25 -4.19 3.34
C ILE A 25 -38.53 -4.97 2.05
N SER A 26 -39.67 -4.62 1.43
CA SER A 26 -40.11 -5.18 0.15
C SER A 26 -39.21 -4.70 -1.02
N ARG A 27 -39.33 -5.32 -2.18
CA ARG A 27 -38.65 -4.89 -3.42
C ARG A 27 -39.11 -3.51 -3.88
N ASP A 28 -40.41 -3.21 -3.71
CA ASP A 28 -40.95 -1.92 -4.09
C ASP A 28 -40.44 -0.79 -3.20
N GLU A 29 -40.35 -1.01 -1.89
CA GLU A 29 -39.75 -0.06 -0.95
C GLU A 29 -38.24 0.13 -1.20
N MET A 30 -37.51 -0.93 -1.57
CA MET A 30 -36.12 -0.81 -1.92
C MET A 30 -35.94 -0.03 -3.24
N ALA A 31 -36.82 -0.25 -4.23
CA ALA A 31 -36.83 0.50 -5.46
C ALA A 31 -37.03 2.01 -5.20
N GLU A 32 -38.00 2.37 -4.38
CA GLU A 32 -38.28 3.74 -3.98
C GLU A 32 -37.05 4.38 -3.30
N LYS A 33 -36.44 3.70 -2.33
CA LYS A 33 -35.22 4.18 -1.65
C LYS A 33 -34.05 4.43 -2.60
N LEU A 34 -33.94 3.63 -3.66
CA LEU A 34 -32.91 3.79 -4.69
C LEU A 34 -33.32 4.78 -5.79
N GLY A 35 -34.55 5.31 -5.75
CA GLY A 35 -35.07 6.24 -6.76
C GLY A 35 -35.43 5.56 -8.07
N LEU A 36 -35.84 4.29 -8.03
CA LEU A 36 -36.21 3.47 -9.17
C LEU A 36 -37.72 3.15 -9.14
N SER A 37 -38.33 2.95 -10.31
CA SER A 37 -39.61 2.27 -10.39
C SER A 37 -39.45 0.76 -10.12
N SER A 38 -40.53 0.08 -9.69
CA SER A 38 -40.54 -1.38 -9.48
C SER A 38 -40.09 -2.15 -10.71
N GLY A 39 -40.47 -1.67 -11.92
CA GLY A 39 -40.03 -2.27 -13.17
C GLY A 39 -38.54 -2.09 -13.49
N GLN A 40 -37.98 -0.94 -13.14
CA GLN A 40 -36.53 -0.67 -13.27
C GLN A 40 -35.74 -1.52 -12.27
N TYR A 41 -36.21 -1.59 -11.01
CA TYR A 41 -35.59 -2.44 -9.99
C TYR A 41 -35.61 -3.92 -10.39
N LYS A 42 -36.75 -4.43 -10.89
CA LYS A 42 -36.84 -5.79 -11.42
C LYS A 42 -35.80 -6.06 -12.52
N LYS A 43 -35.66 -5.16 -13.51
CA LYS A 43 -34.66 -5.28 -14.55
C LYS A 43 -33.22 -5.23 -13.99
N LEU A 44 -32.98 -4.44 -12.95
CA LEU A 44 -31.69 -4.35 -12.28
C LEU A 44 -31.31 -5.66 -11.62
N ILE A 45 -32.18 -6.24 -10.79
CA ILE A 45 -31.89 -7.49 -10.08
C ILE A 45 -31.84 -8.71 -11.00
N GLU A 46 -32.55 -8.69 -12.14
CA GLU A 46 -32.47 -9.72 -13.20
C GLU A 46 -31.27 -9.55 -14.13
N LEU A 47 -30.34 -8.67 -13.81
CA LEU A 47 -29.13 -8.38 -14.61
C LEU A 47 -29.41 -7.88 -16.06
N LYS A 48 -30.66 -7.50 -16.36
CA LYS A 48 -31.10 -7.06 -17.69
C LYS A 48 -30.73 -5.61 -18.02
N THR A 49 -30.18 -4.86 -17.08
CA THR A 49 -29.64 -3.51 -17.33
C THR A 49 -28.26 -3.57 -17.90
N LYS A 50 -27.94 -2.74 -18.91
CA LYS A 50 -26.58 -2.68 -19.48
C LYS A 50 -25.56 -2.06 -18.52
N PHE A 51 -26.01 -1.10 -17.72
CA PHE A 51 -25.20 -0.36 -16.75
C PHE A 51 -25.96 -0.18 -15.45
N VAL A 52 -25.25 -0.06 -14.33
CA VAL A 52 -25.80 0.45 -13.08
C VAL A 52 -25.46 1.93 -13.01
N ASP A 53 -26.46 2.76 -12.83
CA ASP A 53 -26.30 4.21 -12.73
C ASP A 53 -25.51 4.56 -11.46
N PHE A 54 -24.62 5.55 -11.57
CA PHE A 54 -23.89 6.08 -10.43
C PHE A 54 -24.82 6.59 -9.32
N TYR A 55 -25.98 7.13 -9.70
CA TYR A 55 -26.99 7.60 -8.75
C TYR A 55 -27.53 6.46 -7.86
N ILE A 56 -27.72 5.27 -8.39
CA ILE A 56 -28.12 4.06 -7.61
C ILE A 56 -27.03 3.73 -6.59
N CYS A 57 -25.76 3.77 -7.01
CA CYS A 57 -24.63 3.55 -6.12
C CYS A 57 -24.55 4.58 -4.99
N TYR A 58 -24.79 5.85 -5.30
CA TYR A 58 -24.85 6.93 -4.33
C TYR A 58 -26.01 6.76 -3.33
N LYS A 59 -27.20 6.40 -3.80
CA LYS A 59 -28.36 6.13 -2.95
C LYS A 59 -28.12 4.93 -2.04
N LEU A 60 -27.49 3.88 -2.57
CA LEU A 60 -27.13 2.72 -1.78
C LEU A 60 -26.11 3.06 -0.68
N TYR A 61 -25.08 3.86 -1.01
CA TYR A 61 -24.14 4.40 -0.02
C TYR A 61 -24.86 5.20 1.08
N LYS A 62 -25.79 6.10 0.70
CA LYS A 62 -26.57 6.88 1.68
C LYS A 62 -27.46 6.00 2.56
N LEU A 63 -27.98 4.90 2.03
CA LEU A 63 -28.84 3.98 2.74
C LEU A 63 -28.06 3.09 3.73
N THR A 64 -26.86 2.65 3.33
CA THR A 64 -26.08 1.62 4.06
C THR A 64 -24.94 2.19 4.87
N GLY A 65 -24.45 3.40 4.54
CA GLY A 65 -23.19 3.95 5.05
C GLY A 65 -21.95 3.20 4.58
N ARG A 66 -22.12 2.18 3.71
CA ARG A 66 -21.02 1.33 3.24
C ARG A 66 -20.44 1.89 1.93
N PRO A 67 -19.11 1.99 1.81
CA PRO A 67 -18.49 2.44 0.58
C PRO A 67 -18.79 1.48 -0.57
N LEU A 68 -18.84 2.01 -1.80
CA LEU A 68 -19.19 1.25 -3.00
C LEU A 68 -18.24 0.05 -3.22
N SER A 69 -16.97 0.18 -2.85
CA SER A 69 -16.00 -0.92 -2.87
C SER A 69 -16.48 -2.15 -2.11
N ASP A 70 -17.05 -1.95 -0.90
CA ASP A 70 -17.55 -3.04 -0.05
C ASP A 70 -18.80 -3.73 -0.63
N LEU A 71 -19.47 -3.07 -1.56
CA LEU A 71 -20.70 -3.54 -2.18
C LEU A 71 -20.43 -4.27 -3.50
N VAL A 72 -19.28 -4.00 -4.12
CA VAL A 72 -18.92 -4.52 -5.45
C VAL A 72 -17.92 -5.65 -5.37
N PHE A 73 -17.03 -5.64 -4.37
CA PHE A 73 -16.01 -6.66 -4.21
C PHE A 73 -16.47 -7.80 -3.29
N ASP A 74 -16.07 -9.03 -3.63
CA ASP A 74 -16.36 -10.21 -2.82
C ASP A 74 -15.61 -10.12 -1.47
N PRO A 75 -16.30 -10.35 -0.31
CA PRO A 75 -15.73 -10.15 1.01
C PRO A 75 -14.48 -10.99 1.35
N SER A 76 -14.14 -12.02 0.54
CA SER A 76 -13.23 -13.07 0.99
C SER A 76 -11.74 -12.76 0.89
N THR A 77 -11.28 -11.83 0.04
CA THR A 77 -9.82 -11.60 -0.11
C THR A 77 -9.44 -10.13 -0.38
N GLU A 78 -10.15 -9.45 -1.28
CA GLU A 78 -9.84 -8.06 -1.63
C GLU A 78 -10.34 -7.08 -0.57
N THR A 79 -11.37 -7.46 0.18
CA THR A 79 -12.01 -6.63 1.21
C THR A 79 -11.08 -6.37 2.41
N GLU A 80 -10.21 -7.31 2.76
CA GLU A 80 -9.26 -7.11 3.87
C GLU A 80 -8.22 -6.04 3.51
N ILE A 81 -7.72 -6.04 2.28
CA ILE A 81 -6.78 -5.00 1.80
C ILE A 81 -7.48 -3.65 1.79
N ILE A 82 -8.71 -3.57 1.26
CA ILE A 82 -9.50 -2.35 1.20
C ILE A 82 -9.83 -1.84 2.61
N ARG A 83 -10.25 -2.72 3.53
CA ARG A 83 -10.49 -2.35 4.94
C ARG A 83 -9.25 -1.82 5.64
N ARG A 84 -8.07 -2.35 5.31
CA ARG A 84 -6.80 -1.83 5.81
C ARG A 84 -6.49 -0.46 5.22
N LEU A 85 -6.78 -0.24 3.95
CA LEU A 85 -6.62 1.08 3.31
C LEU A 85 -7.49 2.15 3.97
N TYR A 86 -8.75 1.82 4.36
CA TYR A 86 -9.63 2.75 5.07
C TYR A 86 -9.19 3.11 6.49
N LYS A 87 -8.26 2.36 7.09
CA LYS A 87 -7.68 2.69 8.39
C LYS A 87 -6.46 3.61 8.28
N LEU A 88 -6.05 3.94 7.06
CA LEU A 88 -4.93 4.82 6.80
C LEU A 88 -5.37 6.28 6.84
N SER A 89 -4.47 7.17 7.24
CA SER A 89 -4.67 8.61 7.12
C SER A 89 -4.67 9.04 5.64
N ASP A 90 -5.22 10.22 5.36
CA ASP A 90 -5.24 10.79 4.00
C ASP A 90 -3.83 10.89 3.40
N SER A 91 -2.82 11.23 4.21
CA SER A 91 -1.42 11.27 3.78
C SER A 91 -0.90 9.89 3.40
N GLN A 92 -1.23 8.84 4.16
CA GLN A 92 -0.85 7.47 3.84
C GLN A 92 -1.55 6.96 2.58
N ILE A 93 -2.81 7.33 2.37
CA ILE A 93 -3.57 7.01 1.15
C ILE A 93 -2.95 7.74 -0.04
N ALA A 94 -2.61 9.02 0.09
CA ALA A 94 -1.94 9.79 -0.96
C ALA A 94 -0.59 9.18 -1.34
N PHE A 95 0.19 8.74 -0.35
CA PHE A 95 1.45 8.03 -0.58
C PHE A 95 1.25 6.72 -1.34
N ILE A 96 0.33 5.84 -0.88
CA ILE A 96 0.03 4.57 -1.56
C ILE A 96 -0.46 4.83 -2.99
N SER A 97 -1.31 5.85 -3.19
CA SER A 97 -1.79 6.24 -4.51
C SER A 97 -0.64 6.71 -5.42
N SER A 98 0.34 7.45 -4.89
CA SER A 98 1.51 7.88 -5.66
C SER A 98 2.39 6.70 -6.08
N VAL A 99 2.59 5.72 -5.19
CA VAL A 99 3.33 4.48 -5.49
C VAL A 99 2.59 3.64 -6.52
N VAL A 100 1.28 3.45 -6.36
CA VAL A 100 0.46 2.69 -7.32
C VAL A 100 0.45 3.36 -8.69
N ASN A 101 0.27 4.68 -8.75
CA ASN A 101 0.30 5.43 -10.01
C ASN A 101 1.67 5.36 -10.67
N PHE A 102 2.74 5.46 -9.89
CA PHE A 102 4.10 5.29 -10.38
C PHE A 102 4.28 3.89 -11.00
N GLU A 103 3.92 2.82 -10.29
CA GLU A 103 4.00 1.44 -10.78
C GLU A 103 3.12 1.18 -12.02
N LEU A 104 1.93 1.78 -12.08
CA LEU A 104 1.04 1.67 -13.24
C LEU A 104 1.63 2.40 -14.46
N ASN A 105 2.24 3.56 -14.27
CA ASN A 105 2.94 4.29 -15.34
C ASN A 105 4.16 3.51 -15.84
N MET A 106 4.90 2.85 -14.92
CA MET A 106 6.02 1.97 -15.27
C MET A 106 5.59 0.76 -16.12
N LYS A 107 4.42 0.18 -15.86
CA LYS A 107 3.91 -0.97 -16.65
C LYS A 107 3.44 -0.58 -18.05
N ASN A 108 3.05 0.65 -18.26
CA ASN A 108 2.57 1.15 -19.56
C ASN A 108 3.70 1.57 -20.52
N GLU A 109 4.91 1.77 -20.01
CA GLU A 109 6.09 2.09 -20.81
C GLU A 109 6.83 0.79 -21.16
N ASN A 110 6.92 0.47 -22.44
CA ASN A 110 7.38 -0.79 -23.06
C ASN A 110 8.63 -1.46 -22.47
N SER A 111 8.74 -2.72 -22.66
CA SER A 111 9.68 -3.80 -22.28
C SER A 111 11.20 -3.52 -22.23
N THR A 112 11.70 -2.37 -22.56
CA THR A 112 13.10 -1.93 -22.39
C THR A 112 13.41 -1.49 -20.94
N GLU A 113 12.40 -1.32 -20.08
CA GLU A 113 12.53 -0.72 -18.75
C GLU A 113 12.84 -1.70 -17.60
N LYS A 114 13.07 -2.97 -17.91
CA LYS A 114 13.49 -3.95 -16.87
C LYS A 114 14.75 -3.54 -16.09
N ASN A 115 15.51 -2.60 -16.63
CA ASN A 115 16.78 -2.14 -16.03
C ASN A 115 16.65 -0.92 -15.12
N PHE A 116 15.46 -0.35 -14.98
CA PHE A 116 15.23 0.78 -14.10
C PHE A 116 14.44 0.37 -12.86
N VAL A 117 14.79 0.97 -11.73
CA VAL A 117 14.01 0.86 -10.49
C VAL A 117 13.60 2.23 -10.00
N THR A 118 12.48 2.28 -9.28
CA THR A 118 12.05 3.47 -8.56
C THR A 118 13.02 3.79 -7.45
N CYS A 119 13.57 4.99 -7.45
CA CYS A 119 14.39 5.51 -6.38
C CYS A 119 13.60 6.56 -5.60
N MET A 120 13.41 6.34 -4.32
CA MET A 120 12.84 7.32 -3.40
C MET A 120 13.91 8.34 -3.01
N VAL A 121 13.57 9.60 -3.16
CA VAL A 121 14.41 10.73 -2.73
C VAL A 121 13.75 11.36 -1.50
N PRO A 122 14.17 10.98 -0.28
CA PRO A 122 13.52 11.43 0.94
C PRO A 122 13.72 12.92 1.17
N VAL A 123 12.70 13.53 1.76
CA VAL A 123 12.81 14.86 2.37
C VAL A 123 13.09 14.64 3.85
N GLY A 124 14.35 14.88 4.28
CA GLY A 124 14.79 14.64 5.65
C GLY A 124 15.84 13.54 5.76
N ASP A 125 15.98 12.96 6.93
CA ASP A 125 17.09 12.10 7.30
C ASP A 125 16.63 10.70 7.73
N LEU A 126 17.17 9.66 7.11
CA LEU A 126 16.88 8.27 7.47
C LEU A 126 17.47 7.85 8.82
N GLN A 127 18.37 8.65 9.43
CA GLN A 127 18.93 8.33 10.73
C GLN A 127 18.03 8.78 11.89
N ASP A 128 17.52 10.01 11.83
CA ASP A 128 16.65 10.59 12.86
C ASP A 128 15.17 10.39 12.56
N GLY A 129 14.88 9.70 11.48
CA GLY A 129 13.54 9.39 11.01
C GLY A 129 13.01 10.44 10.03
N MET A 130 12.95 10.07 8.76
CA MET A 130 12.31 10.87 7.73
C MET A 130 10.80 10.65 7.72
N ILE A 131 10.05 11.66 7.30
CA ILE A 131 8.63 11.52 7.01
C ILE A 131 8.51 10.77 5.69
N TRP A 132 7.95 9.53 5.75
CA TRP A 132 7.96 8.60 4.62
C TRP A 132 7.11 9.06 3.44
N ASP A 133 6.01 9.72 3.69
CA ASP A 133 5.06 10.25 2.71
C ASP A 133 5.51 11.55 2.01
N SER A 134 6.70 12.07 2.33
CA SER A 134 7.30 13.27 1.72
C SER A 134 8.39 12.96 0.69
N CYS A 135 8.44 11.72 0.16
CA CYS A 135 9.45 11.33 -0.83
C CYS A 135 9.10 11.86 -2.23
N ASN A 136 10.13 12.39 -2.91
CA ASN A 136 10.11 12.50 -4.35
C ASN A 136 10.59 11.17 -4.97
N PHE A 137 10.31 10.95 -6.25
CA PHE A 137 10.69 9.72 -6.93
C PHE A 137 11.51 10.05 -8.19
N GLU A 138 12.55 9.26 -8.45
CA GLU A 138 13.33 9.29 -9.69
C GLU A 138 13.57 7.86 -10.19
N LYS A 139 13.89 7.69 -11.48
CA LYS A 139 14.27 6.39 -12.05
C LYS A 139 15.78 6.23 -11.98
N VAL A 140 16.25 5.06 -11.55
CA VAL A 140 17.68 4.73 -11.50
C VAL A 140 17.93 3.51 -12.37
N ASP A 141 18.89 3.63 -13.28
CA ASP A 141 19.37 2.51 -14.10
C ASP A 141 20.23 1.57 -13.27
N ILE A 142 19.79 0.32 -13.18
CA ILE A 142 20.48 -0.76 -12.46
C ILE A 142 20.99 -1.86 -13.40
N SER A 143 21.09 -1.61 -14.71
CA SER A 143 21.52 -2.60 -15.71
C SER A 143 22.80 -3.32 -15.33
N SER A 144 23.81 -2.56 -14.90
CA SER A 144 25.12 -3.09 -14.47
C SER A 144 25.06 -3.93 -13.19
N TYR A 145 24.03 -3.73 -12.35
CA TYR A 145 23.85 -4.41 -11.07
C TYR A 145 22.91 -5.60 -11.18
N ARG A 146 22.01 -5.59 -12.15
CA ARG A 146 21.05 -6.67 -12.38
C ARG A 146 21.73 -7.99 -12.72
N LEU A 147 22.81 -7.94 -13.48
CA LEU A 147 23.63 -9.11 -13.77
C LEU A 147 24.24 -9.74 -12.50
N LYS A 148 24.47 -8.93 -11.45
CA LYS A 148 25.09 -9.36 -10.20
C LYS A 148 24.08 -9.79 -9.15
N PHE A 149 22.94 -9.12 -9.08
CA PHE A 149 21.92 -9.30 -8.03
C PHE A 149 20.61 -9.89 -8.54
N GLY A 150 20.47 -10.05 -9.87
CA GLY A 150 19.26 -10.63 -10.50
C GLY A 150 18.03 -9.77 -10.25
N ASP A 151 16.88 -10.45 -10.13
CA ASP A 151 15.58 -9.78 -9.88
C ASP A 151 15.35 -9.47 -8.37
N VAL A 152 16.41 -9.51 -7.55
CA VAL A 152 16.32 -9.28 -6.09
C VAL A 152 16.15 -7.80 -5.74
N VAL A 153 16.41 -6.88 -6.69
CA VAL A 153 16.28 -5.44 -6.48
C VAL A 153 14.87 -4.98 -6.84
N ASP A 154 14.12 -4.56 -5.82
CA ASP A 154 12.73 -4.13 -5.96
C ASP A 154 12.58 -2.61 -6.11
N CYS A 155 13.41 -1.83 -5.40
CA CYS A 155 13.42 -0.38 -5.45
C CYS A 155 14.77 0.18 -4.99
N ALA A 156 14.88 1.51 -4.90
CA ALA A 156 16.05 2.19 -4.38
C ALA A 156 15.68 3.36 -3.46
N VAL A 157 16.63 3.83 -2.66
CA VAL A 157 16.52 5.06 -1.88
C VAL A 157 17.81 5.86 -1.97
N LYS A 158 17.70 7.17 -2.18
CA LYS A 158 18.83 8.09 -2.24
C LYS A 158 19.16 8.64 -0.85
N ILE A 159 20.43 8.69 -0.52
CA ILE A 159 20.89 9.32 0.71
C ILE A 159 21.00 10.83 0.48
N THR A 160 20.24 11.59 1.24
CA THR A 160 20.10 13.05 1.10
C THR A 160 20.84 13.84 2.17
N SER A 161 21.45 13.14 3.15
CA SER A 161 22.19 13.78 4.24
C SER A 161 23.49 13.06 4.60
N ASN A 162 24.35 13.71 5.37
CA ASN A 162 25.62 13.15 5.84
C ASN A 162 25.53 12.41 7.18
N TYR A 163 24.36 12.30 7.79
CA TYR A 163 24.21 11.70 9.12
C TYR A 163 24.54 10.21 9.19
N LEU A 164 24.55 9.51 8.05
CA LEU A 164 24.91 8.09 7.96
C LEU A 164 26.40 7.86 7.68
N THR A 165 27.21 8.93 7.59
CA THR A 165 28.66 8.85 7.37
C THR A 165 29.33 8.13 8.57
N PRO A 166 30.35 7.25 8.33
CA PRO A 166 30.98 6.98 7.05
C PRO A 166 30.33 5.82 6.23
N VAL A 167 29.30 5.18 6.73
CA VAL A 167 28.68 3.99 6.10
C VAL A 167 28.04 4.35 4.75
N TYR A 168 27.21 5.39 4.77
CA TYR A 168 26.62 5.98 3.58
C TYR A 168 26.89 7.48 3.56
N VAL A 169 27.11 8.02 2.37
CA VAL A 169 27.34 9.45 2.15
C VAL A 169 26.24 10.02 1.25
N ILE A 170 26.12 11.33 1.26
CA ILE A 170 25.14 12.03 0.41
C ILE A 170 25.31 11.62 -1.06
N ASN A 171 24.20 11.42 -1.75
CA ASN A 171 24.07 10.89 -3.12
C ASN A 171 24.38 9.39 -3.29
N ASP A 172 24.77 8.65 -2.26
CA ASP A 172 24.73 7.19 -2.35
C ASP A 172 23.27 6.75 -2.63
N ILE A 173 23.08 5.82 -3.56
CA ILE A 173 21.79 5.19 -3.86
C ILE A 173 21.82 3.78 -3.32
N LEU A 174 20.93 3.47 -2.41
CA LEU A 174 20.80 2.14 -1.81
C LEU A 174 19.81 1.33 -2.62
N LEU A 175 20.24 0.19 -3.15
CA LEU A 175 19.37 -0.78 -3.80
C LEU A 175 18.72 -1.67 -2.73
N LEU A 176 17.41 -1.84 -2.82
CA LEU A 176 16.58 -2.43 -1.78
C LEU A 176 15.83 -3.66 -2.29
N SER A 177 15.59 -4.62 -1.38
CA SER A 177 14.69 -5.75 -1.61
C SER A 177 13.62 -5.83 -0.52
N PHE A 178 12.39 -6.16 -0.91
CA PHE A 178 11.24 -6.31 0.01
C PHE A 178 11.25 -7.63 0.79
N ARG A 179 12.35 -8.39 0.74
CA ARG A 179 12.47 -9.58 1.57
C ARG A 179 12.48 -9.24 3.08
N PRO A 180 12.07 -10.15 3.94
CA PRO A 180 12.21 -9.98 5.38
C PRO A 180 13.68 -9.82 5.79
N PRO A 181 14.03 -8.90 6.71
CA PRO A 181 15.38 -8.74 7.22
C PRO A 181 15.79 -9.95 8.07
N ARG A 182 17.06 -10.35 7.93
CA ARG A 182 17.73 -11.37 8.74
C ARG A 182 18.65 -10.70 9.76
N HIS A 183 19.10 -11.45 10.75
CA HIS A 183 20.08 -10.95 11.70
C HIS A 183 21.32 -10.37 11.01
N GLY A 184 21.68 -9.15 11.35
CA GLY A 184 22.80 -8.40 10.78
C GLY A 184 22.48 -7.60 9.53
N ASP A 185 21.33 -7.77 8.90
CA ASP A 185 20.93 -6.99 7.73
C ASP A 185 20.77 -5.51 8.09
N THR A 186 21.16 -4.64 7.15
CA THR A 186 20.73 -3.24 7.15
C THR A 186 19.40 -3.15 6.43
N ALA A 187 18.42 -2.53 7.08
CA ALA A 187 17.07 -2.41 6.52
C ALA A 187 16.40 -1.09 6.90
N ILE A 188 15.37 -0.73 6.14
CA ILE A 188 14.51 0.40 6.43
C ILE A 188 13.31 -0.12 7.23
N PHE A 189 13.04 0.55 8.34
CA PHE A 189 11.93 0.31 9.24
C PHE A 189 11.08 1.56 9.36
N ILE A 190 9.76 1.39 9.30
CA ILE A 190 8.80 2.49 9.49
C ILE A 190 8.13 2.30 10.85
N ASN A 191 8.22 3.31 11.69
CA ASN A 191 7.49 3.34 12.95
C ASN A 191 6.08 3.88 12.73
N ARG A 192 5.06 3.07 13.02
CA ARG A 192 3.66 3.42 12.79
C ARG A 192 3.13 4.53 13.69
N LYS A 193 3.70 4.67 14.90
CA LYS A 193 3.22 5.68 15.86
C LYS A 193 3.55 7.10 15.39
N ASN A 194 4.70 7.28 14.75
CA ASN A 194 5.15 8.61 14.32
C ASN A 194 5.25 8.76 12.79
N GLY A 195 4.96 7.70 12.01
CA GLY A 195 5.02 7.70 10.55
C GLY A 195 6.42 7.87 9.97
N ARG A 196 7.47 7.73 10.78
CA ARG A 196 8.85 7.96 10.34
C ARG A 196 9.56 6.69 9.94
N ALA A 197 10.38 6.79 8.88
CA ALA A 197 11.25 5.72 8.41
C ALA A 197 12.68 5.90 8.93
N TYR A 198 13.30 4.80 9.31
CA TYR A 198 14.65 4.73 9.85
C TYR A 198 15.45 3.65 9.15
N ILE A 199 16.71 3.95 8.81
CA ILE A 199 17.64 2.92 8.37
C ILE A 199 18.40 2.40 9.59
N ARG A 200 18.36 1.07 9.81
CA ARG A 200 18.95 0.43 10.99
C ARG A 200 19.54 -0.93 10.63
N GLN A 201 20.53 -1.36 11.38
CA GLN A 201 20.94 -2.75 11.41
C GLN A 201 19.96 -3.55 12.28
N PHE A 202 19.43 -4.64 11.73
CA PHE A 202 18.52 -5.53 12.42
C PHE A 202 19.29 -6.62 13.17
N LEU A 203 19.16 -6.65 14.48
CA LEU A 203 19.70 -7.73 15.31
C LEU A 203 18.52 -8.52 15.88
N GLN A 204 18.36 -9.73 15.34
CA GLN A 204 17.29 -10.64 15.78
C GLN A 204 17.59 -11.19 17.17
N GLY A 205 16.59 -11.16 18.04
CA GLY A 205 16.67 -11.65 19.41
C GLY A 205 15.35 -11.47 20.15
N THR A 206 15.39 -11.61 21.46
CA THR A 206 14.26 -11.31 22.35
C THR A 206 14.79 -10.39 23.47
N PRO A 207 14.58 -9.06 23.31
CA PRO A 207 13.91 -8.35 22.20
C PRO A 207 14.76 -8.27 20.91
N ASN A 208 14.10 -7.99 19.78
CA ASN A 208 14.77 -7.54 18.56
C ASN A 208 15.34 -6.15 18.77
N ILE A 209 16.49 -5.86 18.13
CA ILE A 209 17.17 -4.57 18.27
C ILE A 209 17.34 -3.95 16.88
N LEU A 210 16.96 -2.67 16.76
CA LEU A 210 17.22 -1.81 15.60
C LEU A 210 18.37 -0.87 15.97
N LYS A 211 19.60 -1.27 15.59
CA LYS A 211 20.82 -0.55 15.93
C LYS A 211 21.13 0.52 14.87
N PRO A 212 21.51 1.75 15.24
CA PRO A 212 22.02 2.73 14.29
C PRO A 212 23.29 2.23 13.60
N LEU A 213 23.54 2.68 12.37
CA LEU A 213 24.68 2.23 11.55
C LEU A 213 26.02 2.87 11.97
N ASN A 214 25.94 3.94 12.73
CA ASN A 214 27.11 4.64 13.29
C ASN A 214 26.84 4.96 14.78
N ASN A 215 27.74 5.69 15.41
CA ASN A 215 27.62 6.05 16.83
C ASN A 215 26.57 7.15 17.10
N PHE A 216 25.92 7.66 16.05
CA PHE A 216 24.85 8.64 16.15
C PHE A 216 23.50 7.96 15.92
N GLY A 217 22.47 8.46 16.57
CA GLY A 217 21.11 7.94 16.43
C GLY A 217 20.69 7.01 17.58
N LYS A 218 19.38 6.85 17.67
CA LYS A 218 18.74 6.09 18.75
C LYS A 218 18.64 4.61 18.38
N THR A 219 18.94 3.74 19.33
CA THR A 219 18.61 2.31 19.27
C THR A 219 17.16 2.12 19.68
N TYR A 220 16.44 1.29 18.96
CA TYR A 220 15.08 0.86 19.28
C TYR A 220 15.06 -0.63 19.56
N THR A 221 14.15 -1.04 20.41
CA THR A 221 13.90 -2.46 20.73
C THR A 221 12.42 -2.75 20.61
N PHE A 222 12.08 -3.98 20.26
CA PHE A 222 10.70 -4.47 20.28
C PHE A 222 10.67 -5.97 20.54
N ASP A 223 9.71 -6.43 21.35
CA ASP A 223 9.52 -7.86 21.59
C ASP A 223 8.80 -8.50 20.38
N PRO A 224 9.40 -9.51 19.72
CA PRO A 224 8.75 -10.22 18.62
C PRO A 224 7.52 -11.03 19.07
N ASN A 225 7.36 -11.28 20.36
CA ASN A 225 6.23 -12.02 20.94
C ASN A 225 5.10 -11.09 21.42
N ASP A 226 5.34 -9.77 21.49
CA ASP A 226 4.32 -8.78 21.77
C ASP A 226 3.70 -8.27 20.44
N PRO A 227 2.42 -8.59 20.15
CA PRO A 227 1.77 -8.17 18.92
C PRO A 227 1.71 -6.64 18.74
N ASP A 228 1.60 -5.87 19.82
CA ASP A 228 1.49 -4.42 19.78
C ASP A 228 2.85 -3.79 19.43
N GLU A 229 3.93 -4.24 20.07
CA GLU A 229 5.28 -3.80 19.74
C GLU A 229 5.71 -4.26 18.35
N LEU A 230 5.39 -5.51 17.97
CA LEU A 230 5.67 -6.04 16.63
C LEU A 230 4.93 -5.23 15.54
N ASN A 231 3.68 -4.84 15.80
CA ASN A 231 2.87 -4.04 14.89
C ASN A 231 3.30 -2.57 14.83
N GLU A 232 4.04 -2.07 15.80
CA GLU A 232 4.57 -0.71 15.78
C GLU A 232 5.59 -0.50 14.66
N TRP A 233 6.35 -1.56 14.30
CA TRP A 233 7.42 -1.47 13.33
C TRP A 233 7.10 -2.23 12.04
N ILE A 234 6.97 -1.50 10.93
CA ILE A 234 6.89 -2.09 9.60
C ILE A 234 8.30 -2.32 9.09
N ARG A 235 8.61 -3.57 8.72
CA ARG A 235 9.85 -3.94 8.01
C ARG A 235 9.62 -3.63 6.54
N TYR A 236 10.21 -2.55 6.04
CA TYR A 236 9.93 -2.10 4.67
C TYR A 236 10.82 -2.79 3.64
N ALA A 237 12.13 -2.61 3.72
CA ALA A 237 13.05 -3.16 2.72
C ALA A 237 14.45 -3.35 3.29
N VAL A 238 15.14 -4.36 2.77
CA VAL A 238 16.54 -4.68 3.12
C VAL A 238 17.48 -4.04 2.11
N VAL A 239 18.56 -3.44 2.57
CA VAL A 239 19.62 -2.88 1.72
C VAL A 239 20.45 -4.04 1.16
N ILE A 240 20.48 -4.16 -0.17
CA ILE A 240 21.28 -5.16 -0.89
C ILE A 240 22.70 -4.65 -1.13
N THR A 241 22.81 -3.44 -1.63
CA THR A 241 24.08 -2.77 -1.91
C THR A 241 23.86 -1.28 -2.09
N LYS A 242 24.98 -0.53 -2.24
CA LYS A 242 24.95 0.87 -2.61
C LYS A 242 25.63 1.11 -3.96
N ILE A 243 25.15 2.10 -4.67
CA ILE A 243 25.71 2.60 -5.91
C ILE A 243 25.92 4.12 -5.83
N ARG A 244 26.74 4.66 -6.71
CA ARG A 244 27.05 6.10 -6.81
C ARG A 244 26.81 6.59 -8.21
#